data_831223b66448d812c5dca35e27f4759f
#
_entry.id   831223b66448d812c5dca35e27f4759f
#
_cell.length_a   1.000
_cell.length_b   1.000
_cell.length_c   1.000
_cell.angle_alpha   90.00
_cell.angle_beta   90.00
_cell.angle_gamma   90.00
#
_symmetry.space_group_name_H-M   'P 1'
#
loop_
_entity.id
_entity.type
_entity.pdbx_description
1 polymer ?
#
loop_
_entity_poly.entity_id
_entity_poly.type
_entity_poly.pdbx_seq_one_letter_code
_entity_poly.pdbx_strand_id
1 'polypeptide(L)'
;HSGEAATLLGTTVAQIEADRIAAIQQLQQRYAGEWVLKGSGSLTLQTAPTAAGATALWICTAGNPGMGTGGMGDVLAGMIASLKAQFHHQVQLHEIVMLHALAGDVLAQQGMRGLQAQHMSQAIYQVVNR
;
A
#
# COMPACT_ATOMS: atom_id res chain seq x y z
N HIS A 1 3.06 -6.82 4.53
CA HIS A 1 2.91 -6.42 5.94
C HIS A 1 4.20 -6.67 6.73
N SER A 2 4.23 -6.21 7.98
CA SER A 2 5.44 -6.31 8.82
C SER A 2 5.95 -7.74 9.03
N GLY A 3 5.06 -8.74 9.05
CA GLY A 3 5.44 -10.14 9.15
C GLY A 3 6.22 -10.64 7.94
N GLU A 4 5.78 -10.29 6.74
CA GLU A 4 6.49 -10.60 5.49
C GLU A 4 7.84 -9.88 5.43
N ALA A 5 7.88 -8.60 5.80
CA ALA A 5 9.11 -7.83 5.87
C ALA A 5 10.12 -8.43 6.85
N ALA A 6 9.65 -8.86 8.03
CA ALA A 6 10.48 -9.52 9.03
C ALA A 6 11.11 -10.81 8.46
N THR A 7 10.33 -11.62 7.75
CA THR A 7 10.82 -12.84 7.09
C THR A 7 11.90 -12.51 6.05
N LEU A 8 11.65 -11.54 5.18
CA LEU A 8 12.58 -11.16 4.12
C LEU A 8 13.89 -10.58 4.66
N LEU A 9 13.83 -9.82 5.75
CA LEU A 9 15.00 -9.18 6.35
C LEU A 9 15.68 -10.04 7.44
N GLY A 10 15.13 -11.21 7.78
CA GLY A 10 15.68 -12.10 8.82
C GLY A 10 15.62 -11.46 10.21
N THR A 11 14.57 -10.75 10.54
CA THR A 11 14.36 -10.04 11.79
C THR A 11 13.00 -10.31 12.40
N THR A 12 12.58 -9.55 13.39
CA THR A 12 11.29 -9.71 14.08
C THR A 12 10.30 -8.61 13.66
N VAL A 13 9.00 -8.89 13.81
CA VAL A 13 7.94 -7.90 13.60
C VAL A 13 8.16 -6.67 14.49
N ALA A 14 8.58 -6.89 15.75
CA ALA A 14 8.84 -5.78 16.67
C ALA A 14 9.96 -4.85 16.17
N GLN A 15 11.01 -5.42 15.56
CA GLN A 15 12.07 -4.62 14.96
C GLN A 15 11.62 -3.87 13.71
N ILE A 16 10.79 -4.47 12.88
CA ILE A 16 10.18 -3.78 11.72
C ILE A 16 9.34 -2.59 12.20
N GLU A 17 8.45 -2.82 13.17
CA GLU A 17 7.56 -1.77 13.69
C GLU A 17 8.29 -0.67 14.45
N ALA A 18 9.45 -0.96 15.03
CA ALA A 18 10.28 0.03 15.72
C ALA A 18 10.82 1.12 14.77
N ASP A 19 11.10 0.77 13.51
CA ASP A 19 11.55 1.71 12.48
C ASP A 19 11.13 1.20 11.09
N ARG A 20 9.90 1.50 10.71
CA ARG A 20 9.33 1.05 9.44
C ARG A 20 9.99 1.72 8.23
N ILE A 21 10.46 2.95 8.39
CA ILE A 21 11.18 3.67 7.33
C ILE A 21 12.51 2.98 7.04
N ALA A 22 13.29 2.65 8.06
CA ALA A 22 14.52 1.89 7.88
C ALA A 22 14.24 0.51 7.25
N ALA A 23 13.17 -0.15 7.65
CA ALA A 23 12.79 -1.47 7.12
C ALA A 23 12.51 -1.42 5.61
N ILE A 24 11.69 -0.48 5.13
CA ILE A 24 11.38 -0.38 3.70
C ILE A 24 12.61 0.02 2.88
N GLN A 25 13.49 0.84 3.42
CA GLN A 25 14.76 1.20 2.79
C GLN A 25 15.68 -0.02 2.66
N GLN A 26 15.78 -0.85 3.69
CA GLN A 26 16.57 -2.09 3.67
C GLN A 26 16.01 -3.09 2.65
N LEU A 27 14.69 -3.22 2.54
CA LEU A 27 14.05 -4.06 1.52
C LEU A 27 14.43 -3.63 0.11
N GLN A 28 14.36 -2.34 -0.16
CA GLN A 28 14.73 -1.79 -1.47
C GLN A 28 16.24 -1.96 -1.75
N GLN A 29 17.09 -1.73 -0.79
CA GLN A 29 18.54 -1.92 -0.94
C GLN A 29 18.89 -3.37 -1.22
N ARG A 30 18.22 -4.32 -0.56
CA ARG A 30 18.52 -5.75 -0.65
C ARG A 30 17.94 -6.41 -1.90
N TYR A 31 16.75 -6.01 -2.31
CA TYR A 31 15.99 -6.67 -3.37
C TYR A 31 15.71 -5.78 -4.59
N ALA A 32 16.06 -4.50 -4.54
CA ALA A 32 15.73 -3.49 -5.55
C ALA A 32 14.20 -3.33 -5.76
N GLY A 33 13.80 -2.58 -6.76
CA GLY A 33 12.40 -2.37 -7.09
C GLY A 33 11.68 -1.34 -6.23
N GLU A 34 10.38 -1.31 -6.39
CA GLU A 34 9.46 -0.46 -5.63
C GLU A 34 8.75 -1.28 -4.57
N TRP A 35 8.47 -0.68 -3.41
CA TRP A 35 7.99 -1.38 -2.23
C TRP A 35 6.80 -0.69 -1.58
N VAL A 36 5.86 -1.49 -1.11
CA VAL A 36 4.79 -1.05 -0.21
C VAL A 36 4.91 -1.83 1.10
N LEU A 37 5.11 -1.13 2.20
CA LEU A 37 5.04 -1.70 3.54
C LEU A 37 3.67 -1.33 4.14
N LYS A 38 2.76 -2.30 4.09
CA LYS A 38 1.36 -2.14 4.52
C LYS A 38 1.27 -2.01 6.04
N GLY A 39 0.35 -1.21 6.51
CA GLY A 39 0.08 -1.01 7.93
C GLY A 39 -0.73 0.26 8.16
N SER A 40 -0.83 0.68 9.43
CA SER A 40 -1.36 2.00 9.76
C SER A 40 -0.39 3.06 9.24
N GLY A 41 -0.81 3.82 8.23
CA GLY A 41 0.11 4.68 7.48
C GLY A 41 1.04 3.86 6.57
N SER A 42 0.48 3.18 5.57
CA SER A 42 1.29 2.39 4.61
C SER A 42 2.38 3.23 3.98
N LEU A 43 3.60 2.69 3.96
CA LEU A 43 4.76 3.33 3.34
C LEU A 43 4.91 2.85 1.91
N THR A 44 5.24 3.76 1.00
CA THR A 44 5.60 3.45 -0.37
C THR A 44 6.98 4.01 -0.66
N LEU A 45 7.88 3.17 -1.15
CA LEU A 45 9.20 3.57 -1.62
C LEU A 45 9.28 3.25 -3.11
N GLN A 46 9.41 4.29 -3.92
CA GLN A 46 9.33 4.19 -5.37
C GLN A 46 10.38 5.05 -6.06
N THR A 47 10.57 4.84 -7.36
CA THR A 47 11.43 5.68 -8.18
C THR A 47 10.86 7.09 -8.24
N ALA A 48 11.71 8.09 -7.98
CA ALA A 48 11.32 9.49 -8.09
C ALA A 48 11.08 9.85 -9.56
N PRO A 49 9.94 10.48 -9.91
CA PRO A 49 9.60 10.74 -11.30
C PRO A 49 10.51 11.78 -11.97
N THR A 50 11.17 12.62 -11.18
CA THR A 50 11.96 13.77 -11.68
C THR A 50 13.47 13.60 -11.55
N ALA A 51 13.94 12.50 -10.95
CA ALA A 51 15.38 12.30 -10.71
C ALA A 51 15.74 10.83 -10.94
N ALA A 52 16.37 10.53 -12.08
CA ALA A 52 16.78 9.17 -12.43
C ALA A 52 17.67 8.57 -11.34
N GLY A 53 17.35 7.34 -10.91
CA GLY A 53 18.06 6.61 -9.87
C GLY A 53 17.75 7.04 -8.44
N ALA A 54 16.99 8.11 -8.22
CA ALA A 54 16.53 8.53 -6.92
C ALA A 54 15.25 7.80 -6.51
N THR A 55 15.04 7.64 -5.20
CA THR A 55 13.79 7.10 -4.64
C THR A 55 13.02 8.17 -3.88
N ALA A 56 11.71 8.01 -3.83
CA ALA A 56 10.81 8.86 -3.05
C ALA A 56 10.03 7.99 -2.06
N LEU A 57 9.96 8.44 -0.82
CA LEU A 57 9.22 7.80 0.25
C LEU A 57 7.90 8.56 0.49
N TRP A 58 6.79 7.82 0.50
CA TRP A 58 5.46 8.34 0.73
C TRP A 58 4.81 7.65 1.91
N ILE A 59 4.05 8.38 2.68
CA ILE A 59 3.22 7.86 3.78
C ILE A 59 1.76 8.09 3.42
N CYS A 60 0.98 7.02 3.37
CA CYS A 60 -0.45 7.12 3.12
C CYS A 60 -1.15 7.58 4.40
N THR A 61 -1.86 8.70 4.33
CA THR A 61 -2.60 9.28 5.46
C THR A 61 -4.08 8.92 5.46
N ALA A 62 -4.57 8.24 4.43
CA ALA A 62 -5.93 7.73 4.35
C ALA A 62 -6.01 6.28 4.83
N GLY A 63 -7.23 5.77 4.96
CA GLY A 63 -7.50 4.43 5.48
C GLY A 63 -8.05 4.44 6.90
N ASN A 64 -8.53 3.30 7.35
CA ASN A 64 -9.18 3.15 8.64
C ASN A 64 -8.99 1.73 9.20
N PRO A 65 -9.23 1.54 10.51
CA PRO A 65 -9.03 0.22 11.16
C PRO A 65 -9.90 -0.91 10.59
N GLY A 66 -11.04 -0.61 9.97
CA GLY A 66 -11.89 -1.60 9.30
C GLY A 66 -11.19 -2.32 8.14
N MET A 67 -10.13 -1.72 7.60
CA MET A 67 -9.32 -2.33 6.53
C MET A 67 -8.34 -3.41 7.04
N GLY A 68 -8.24 -3.63 8.35
CA GLY A 68 -7.43 -4.68 8.95
C GLY A 68 -8.06 -6.06 8.86
N THR A 69 -8.66 -6.40 7.73
CA THR A 69 -9.29 -7.70 7.47
C THR A 69 -8.55 -8.48 6.38
N GLY A 70 -8.69 -9.80 6.41
CA GLY A 70 -8.03 -10.68 5.43
C GLY A 70 -8.45 -10.36 3.99
N GLY A 71 -7.50 -10.44 3.07
CA GLY A 71 -7.73 -10.19 1.64
C GLY A 71 -7.54 -8.74 1.19
N MET A 72 -7.44 -7.77 2.08
CA MET A 72 -7.22 -6.37 1.71
C MET A 72 -5.90 -6.16 0.97
N GLY A 73 -4.84 -6.87 1.37
CA GLY A 73 -3.56 -6.85 0.69
C GLY A 73 -3.63 -7.43 -0.73
N ASP A 74 -4.42 -8.49 -0.92
CA ASP A 74 -4.63 -9.09 -2.25
C ASP A 74 -5.40 -8.15 -3.16
N VAL A 75 -6.39 -7.42 -2.65
CA VAL A 75 -7.10 -6.38 -3.39
C VAL A 75 -6.12 -5.28 -3.82
N LEU A 76 -5.26 -4.81 -2.92
CA LEU A 76 -4.24 -3.81 -3.26
C LEU A 76 -3.28 -4.33 -4.33
N ALA A 77 -2.80 -5.56 -4.20
CA ALA A 77 -1.92 -6.18 -5.20
C ALA A 77 -2.59 -6.25 -6.58
N GLY A 78 -3.86 -6.62 -6.64
CA GLY A 78 -4.66 -6.63 -7.86
C GLY A 78 -4.81 -5.24 -8.48
N MET A 79 -5.06 -4.22 -7.66
CA MET A 79 -5.13 -2.82 -8.13
C MET A 79 -3.78 -2.36 -8.72
N ILE A 80 -2.67 -2.66 -8.04
CA ILE A 80 -1.33 -2.29 -8.51
C ILE A 80 -1.07 -2.94 -9.86
N ALA A 81 -1.29 -4.24 -9.98
CA ALA A 81 -1.06 -4.97 -11.23
C ALA A 81 -1.94 -4.41 -12.37
N SER A 82 -3.23 -4.21 -12.12
CA SER A 82 -4.18 -3.74 -13.11
C SER A 82 -3.89 -2.31 -13.58
N LEU A 83 -3.71 -1.38 -12.65
CA LEU A 83 -3.50 0.03 -12.98
C LEU A 83 -2.13 0.26 -13.62
N LYS A 84 -1.09 -0.43 -13.16
CA LYS A 84 0.22 -0.37 -13.80
C LYS A 84 0.20 -0.95 -15.21
N ALA A 85 -0.52 -2.04 -15.45
CA ALA A 85 -0.67 -2.63 -16.78
C ALA A 85 -1.41 -1.73 -17.75
N GLN A 86 -2.45 -1.01 -17.28
CA GLN A 86 -3.26 -0.13 -18.12
C GLN A 86 -2.61 1.23 -18.38
N PHE A 87 -1.99 1.81 -17.38
CA PHE A 87 -1.53 3.20 -17.41
C PHE A 87 -0.01 3.37 -17.37
N HIS A 88 0.73 2.29 -17.15
CA HIS A 88 2.21 2.29 -17.13
C HIS A 88 2.78 3.39 -16.21
N HIS A 89 3.51 4.36 -16.78
CA HIS A 89 4.14 5.44 -16.05
C HIS A 89 3.19 6.60 -15.69
N GLN A 90 1.95 6.59 -16.18
CA GLN A 90 0.98 7.65 -15.91
C GLN A 90 0.39 7.54 -14.50
N VAL A 91 0.50 6.39 -13.84
CA VAL A 91 0.08 6.19 -12.47
C VAL A 91 1.26 5.71 -11.62
N GLN A 92 1.46 6.36 -10.48
CA GLN A 92 2.53 6.02 -9.56
C GLN A 92 2.03 5.09 -8.45
N LEU A 93 2.94 4.32 -7.87
CA LEU A 93 2.59 3.34 -6.85
C LEU A 93 1.89 3.97 -5.63
N HIS A 94 2.40 5.11 -5.13
CA HIS A 94 1.78 5.80 -3.99
C HIS A 94 0.36 6.28 -4.29
N GLU A 95 0.05 6.63 -5.53
CA GLU A 95 -1.30 7.01 -5.94
C GLU A 95 -2.27 5.83 -5.86
N ILE A 96 -1.83 4.64 -6.26
CA ILE A 96 -2.63 3.41 -6.16
C ILE A 96 -2.90 3.05 -4.71
N VAL A 97 -1.87 3.15 -3.85
CA VAL A 97 -2.01 2.93 -2.40
C VAL A 97 -3.03 3.89 -1.80
N MET A 98 -3.00 5.17 -2.21
CA MET A 98 -3.97 6.18 -1.76
C MET A 98 -5.38 5.85 -2.25
N LEU A 99 -5.56 5.47 -3.51
CA LEU A 99 -6.88 5.08 -4.05
C LEU A 99 -7.48 3.89 -3.29
N HIS A 100 -6.67 2.89 -2.96
CA HIS A 100 -7.11 1.75 -2.16
C HIS A 100 -7.55 2.20 -0.75
N ALA A 101 -6.78 3.05 -0.10
CA ALA A 101 -7.13 3.59 1.22
C ALA A 101 -8.40 4.44 1.19
N LEU A 102 -8.57 5.29 0.18
CA LEU A 102 -9.77 6.10 -0.02
C LEU A 102 -11.02 5.24 -0.27
N ALA A 103 -10.89 4.14 -1.03
CA ALA A 103 -11.97 3.18 -1.22
C ALA A 103 -12.41 2.55 0.11
N GLY A 104 -11.45 2.20 0.96
CA GLY A 104 -11.73 1.72 2.32
C GLY A 104 -12.45 2.77 3.17
N ASP A 105 -12.09 4.03 3.04
CA ASP A 105 -12.74 5.13 3.76
C ASP A 105 -14.18 5.37 3.28
N VAL A 106 -14.44 5.22 1.98
CA VAL A 106 -15.82 5.24 1.44
C VAL A 106 -16.67 4.15 2.09
N LEU A 107 -16.15 2.94 2.20
CA LEU A 107 -16.87 1.85 2.88
C LEU A 107 -17.08 2.13 4.37
N ALA A 108 -16.09 2.71 5.04
CA ALA A 108 -16.17 3.03 6.46
C ALA A 108 -17.24 4.05 6.80
N GLN A 109 -17.71 4.87 5.83
CA GLN A 109 -18.84 5.79 6.02
C GLN A 109 -20.13 5.03 6.37
N GLN A 110 -20.27 3.78 5.95
CA GLN A 110 -21.39 2.90 6.29
C GLN A 110 -21.14 2.09 7.56
N GLY A 111 -19.94 2.17 8.12
CA GLY A 111 -19.50 1.43 9.30
C GLY A 111 -18.26 0.59 9.02
N MET A 112 -17.37 0.51 10.01
CA MET A 112 -16.12 -0.25 9.89
C MET A 112 -16.26 -1.72 10.30
N ARG A 113 -17.28 -2.03 11.11
CA ARG A 113 -17.49 -3.39 11.61
C ARG A 113 -18.05 -4.28 10.50
N GLY A 114 -17.40 -5.45 10.30
CA GLY A 114 -17.82 -6.40 9.26
C GLY A 114 -17.41 -6.01 7.85
N LEU A 115 -16.55 -4.99 7.69
CA LEU A 115 -15.98 -4.62 6.41
C LEU A 115 -15.12 -5.78 5.89
N GLN A 116 -15.36 -6.20 4.65
CA GLN A 116 -14.66 -7.31 4.01
C GLN A 116 -14.02 -6.88 2.70
N ALA A 117 -12.97 -7.59 2.29
CA ALA A 117 -12.24 -7.31 1.07
C ALA A 117 -13.13 -7.30 -0.17
N GLN A 118 -14.13 -8.18 -0.24
CA GLN A 118 -15.07 -8.25 -1.37
C GLN A 118 -15.90 -6.97 -1.56
N HIS A 119 -16.10 -6.18 -0.51
CA HIS A 119 -16.81 -4.90 -0.60
C HIS A 119 -15.98 -3.83 -1.34
N MET A 120 -14.67 -4.02 -1.43
CA MET A 120 -13.76 -3.04 -2.01
C MET A 120 -14.01 -2.77 -3.49
N SER A 121 -14.45 -3.76 -4.27
CA SER A 121 -14.62 -3.60 -5.72
C SER A 121 -15.59 -2.47 -6.07
N GLN A 122 -16.70 -2.36 -5.37
CA GLN A 122 -17.66 -1.29 -5.59
C GLN A 122 -17.12 0.09 -5.15
N ALA A 123 -16.42 0.12 -4.03
CA ALA A 123 -15.82 1.36 -3.56
C ALA A 123 -14.66 1.83 -4.46
N ILE A 124 -13.85 0.90 -4.97
CA ILE A 124 -12.80 1.20 -5.95
C ILE A 124 -13.42 1.81 -7.21
N TYR A 125 -14.50 1.21 -7.72
CA TYR A 125 -15.22 1.76 -8.87
C TYR A 125 -15.64 3.21 -8.63
N GLN A 126 -16.13 3.53 -7.45
CA GLN A 126 -16.53 4.89 -7.09
C GLN A 126 -15.34 5.86 -7.06
N VAL A 127 -14.22 5.49 -6.43
CA VAL A 127 -13.08 6.42 -6.28
C VAL A 127 -12.31 6.64 -7.58
N VAL A 128 -12.20 5.64 -8.46
CA VAL A 128 -11.48 5.79 -9.73
C VAL A 128 -12.29 6.57 -10.77
N ASN A 129 -13.59 6.75 -10.55
CA ASN A 129 -14.49 7.49 -11.45
C ASN A 129 -14.87 8.88 -10.92
N ARG A 130 -14.20 9.35 -9.92
CA ARG A 130 -14.42 10.72 -9.38
C ARG A 130 -13.80 11.82 -10.24
#